data_4bfd2fe2b12b71a1c5bc894e2ea1c641
#
_entry.id   4bfd2fe2b12b71a1c5bc894e2ea1c641
#
_cell.length_a   1.000
_cell.length_b   1.000
_cell.length_c   1.000
_cell.angle_alpha   90.00
_cell.angle_beta   90.00
_cell.angle_gamma   90.00
#
_symmetry.space_group_name_H-M   'P 1'
#
loop_
_entity.id
_entity.type
_entity.pdbx_description
1 polymer ?
#
loop_
_entity_poly.entity_id
_entity_poly.type
_entity_poly.pdbx_seq_one_letter_code
_entity_poly.pdbx_strand_id
1 'polypeptide(L)'
;MNIQANLIAVVGQLIVPAAERDSFDQGYDRMSELFRESPGFLSMELGQSTDSLEVLTVIHRWESVGSYRKALSRYEVKAEVIPFLSQFTRDSVTVEIISDTQSGTARMGASSLASDSVTFDRGSVHGER
;
A
#
# COMPACT_ATOMS: atom_id res chain seq x y z
N MET A 1 -0.75 23.12 -16.60
CA MET A 1 -0.28 22.87 -15.33
C MET A 1 -0.40 21.42 -15.01
N ASN A 2 0.57 20.96 -14.37
CA ASN A 2 0.67 19.59 -14.18
C ASN A 2 0.47 19.26 -12.74
N ILE A 3 -0.54 18.55 -12.47
CA ILE A 3 -0.78 18.15 -11.12
C ILE A 3 -0.23 16.79 -10.95
N GLN A 4 0.77 16.69 -10.14
CA GLN A 4 1.34 15.41 -9.87
C GLN A 4 0.56 14.74 -8.80
N ALA A 5 0.09 13.56 -9.09
CA ALA A 5 -0.59 12.77 -8.09
C ALA A 5 0.43 12.35 -7.03
N ASN A 6 -0.02 12.30 -5.80
CA ASN A 6 0.83 11.82 -4.73
C ASN A 6 0.93 10.31 -4.78
N LEU A 7 2.04 9.82 -4.30
CA LEU A 7 2.19 8.39 -4.07
C LEU A 7 1.16 7.94 -3.07
N ILE A 8 0.74 6.71 -3.19
CA ILE A 8 -0.17 6.15 -2.19
C ILE A 8 0.44 4.91 -1.56
N ALA A 9 -0.01 4.62 -0.36
CA ALA A 9 0.30 3.38 0.33
C ALA A 9 -1.01 2.72 0.71
N VAL A 10 -1.07 1.42 0.50
CA VAL A 10 -2.22 0.60 0.92
C VAL A 10 -1.72 -0.28 2.05
N VAL A 11 -2.41 -0.23 3.18
CA VAL A 11 -2.01 -0.98 4.36
C VAL A 11 -3.16 -1.88 4.75
N GLY A 12 -2.92 -3.18 4.69
CA GLY A 12 -3.94 -4.16 5.02
C GLY A 12 -3.50 -5.04 6.18
N GLN A 13 -4.39 -5.20 7.15
CA GLN A 13 -4.13 -6.10 8.25
C GLN A 13 -4.85 -7.42 7.99
N LEU A 14 -4.10 -8.51 8.11
CA LEU A 14 -4.58 -9.83 7.75
C LEU A 14 -4.49 -10.75 8.96
N ILE A 15 -5.45 -11.66 9.05
CA ILE A 15 -5.41 -12.72 10.06
C ILE A 15 -5.22 -14.02 9.31
N VAL A 16 -4.10 -14.66 9.55
CA VAL A 16 -3.74 -15.89 8.85
C VAL A 16 -3.52 -16.99 9.87
N PRO A 17 -4.50 -17.86 10.08
CA PRO A 17 -4.30 -18.98 11.01
C PRO A 17 -3.12 -19.84 10.60
N ALA A 18 -2.43 -20.37 11.58
CA ALA A 18 -1.24 -21.16 11.32
C ALA A 18 -1.48 -22.29 10.31
N ALA A 19 -2.64 -22.91 10.39
CA ALA A 19 -2.97 -24.01 9.49
C ALA A 19 -3.11 -23.57 8.04
N GLU A 20 -3.29 -22.28 7.79
CA GLU A 20 -3.47 -21.74 6.44
C GLU A 20 -2.26 -20.98 5.93
N ARG A 21 -1.16 -21.01 6.69
CA ARG A 21 -0.03 -20.18 6.32
C ARG A 21 0.57 -20.58 4.97
N ASP A 22 0.65 -21.87 4.68
CA ASP A 22 1.23 -22.29 3.42
C ASP A 22 0.38 -21.85 2.24
N SER A 23 -0.93 -21.97 2.34
CA SER A 23 -1.78 -21.53 1.24
C SER A 23 -1.77 -20.01 1.13
N PHE A 24 -1.64 -19.32 2.26
CA PHE A 24 -1.51 -17.88 2.23
C PHE A 24 -0.23 -17.47 1.50
N ASP A 25 0.87 -18.13 1.80
CA ASP A 25 2.15 -17.78 1.19
C ASP A 25 2.09 -17.94 -0.33
N GLN A 26 1.42 -18.97 -0.82
CA GLN A 26 1.26 -19.16 -2.25
C GLN A 26 0.43 -18.06 -2.87
N GLY A 27 -0.65 -17.67 -2.22
CA GLY A 27 -1.49 -16.59 -2.72
C GLY A 27 -0.77 -15.26 -2.69
N TYR A 28 0.03 -15.04 -1.65
CA TYR A 28 0.80 -13.82 -1.54
C TYR A 28 1.84 -13.71 -2.66
N ASP A 29 2.51 -14.81 -2.97
CA ASP A 29 3.48 -14.83 -4.05
C ASP A 29 2.81 -14.48 -5.38
N ARG A 30 1.62 -15.03 -5.61
CA ARG A 30 0.89 -14.74 -6.83
C ARG A 30 0.47 -13.26 -6.90
N MET A 31 0.00 -12.74 -5.78
CA MET A 31 -0.36 -11.32 -5.71
C MET A 31 0.86 -10.45 -6.00
N SER A 32 1.98 -10.78 -5.40
CA SER A 32 3.21 -10.04 -5.62
C SER A 32 3.60 -10.05 -7.09
N GLU A 33 3.48 -11.19 -7.73
CA GLU A 33 3.80 -11.30 -9.13
C GLU A 33 2.92 -10.41 -9.99
N LEU A 34 1.62 -10.45 -9.75
CA LEU A 34 0.69 -9.66 -10.54
C LEU A 34 0.85 -8.17 -10.29
N PHE A 35 1.09 -7.77 -9.05
CA PHE A 35 1.29 -6.37 -8.74
C PHE A 35 2.58 -5.83 -9.35
N ARG A 36 3.65 -6.62 -9.33
CA ARG A 36 4.91 -6.18 -9.93
C ARG A 36 4.79 -5.92 -11.42
N GLU A 37 3.86 -6.60 -12.08
CA GLU A 37 3.62 -6.40 -13.50
C GLU A 37 2.72 -5.21 -13.79
N SER A 38 2.12 -4.62 -12.79
CA SER A 38 1.16 -3.55 -13.00
C SER A 38 1.86 -2.21 -13.07
N PRO A 39 1.55 -1.39 -14.07
CA PRO A 39 2.17 -0.07 -14.18
C PRO A 39 1.89 0.77 -12.96
N GLY A 40 2.90 1.46 -12.49
CA GLY A 40 2.77 2.33 -11.33
C GLY A 40 3.04 1.65 -10.00
N PHE A 41 3.26 0.35 -10.00
CA PHE A 41 3.61 -0.35 -8.77
C PHE A 41 5.02 0.06 -8.33
N LEU A 42 5.20 0.32 -7.04
CA LEU A 42 6.49 0.74 -6.51
C LEU A 42 7.12 -0.27 -5.58
N SER A 43 6.38 -0.77 -4.61
CA SER A 43 6.97 -1.69 -3.63
C SER A 43 5.89 -2.40 -2.84
N MET A 44 6.27 -3.49 -2.21
CA MET A 44 5.36 -4.25 -1.36
C MET A 44 6.15 -4.93 -0.26
N GLU A 45 5.59 -4.92 0.93
CA GLU A 45 6.19 -5.53 2.11
C GLU A 45 5.14 -6.31 2.85
N LEU A 46 5.56 -7.38 3.47
CA LEU A 46 4.69 -8.17 4.34
C LEU A 46 5.37 -8.24 5.71
N GLY A 47 4.68 -7.72 6.71
CA GLY A 47 5.20 -7.74 8.07
C GLY A 47 4.40 -8.67 8.95
N GLN A 48 5.02 -9.14 10.00
CA GLN A 48 4.37 -9.99 10.98
C GLN A 48 4.32 -9.25 12.30
N SER A 49 3.18 -9.32 12.97
CA SER A 49 3.05 -8.69 14.26
C SER A 49 4.10 -9.19 15.21
N THR A 50 4.65 -8.28 16.02
CA THR A 50 5.61 -8.68 17.05
C THR A 50 4.90 -9.37 18.21
N ASP A 51 3.58 -9.30 18.26
CA ASP A 51 2.81 -9.87 19.36
C ASP A 51 2.04 -11.12 18.98
N SER A 52 1.83 -11.36 17.69
CA SER A 52 1.03 -12.52 17.28
C SER A 52 1.52 -13.03 15.95
N LEU A 53 1.77 -14.32 15.87
CA LEU A 53 2.24 -14.93 14.63
C LEU A 53 1.17 -14.98 13.55
N GLU A 54 -0.09 -14.83 13.91
CA GLU A 54 -1.18 -14.93 12.96
C GLU A 54 -1.63 -13.59 12.40
N VAL A 55 -1.09 -12.50 12.94
CA VAL A 55 -1.47 -11.17 12.47
C VAL A 55 -0.37 -10.64 11.55
N LEU A 56 -0.73 -10.45 10.29
CA LEU A 56 0.22 -9.95 9.29
C LEU A 56 -0.27 -8.60 8.78
N THR A 57 0.66 -7.81 8.26
CA THR A 57 0.33 -6.54 7.65
C THR A 57 1.02 -6.48 6.30
N VAL A 58 0.25 -6.21 5.25
CA VAL A 58 0.82 -6.01 3.94
C VAL A 58 0.77 -4.52 3.64
N ILE A 59 1.86 -4.00 3.08
CA ILE A 59 1.96 -2.60 2.71
C ILE A 59 2.42 -2.57 1.27
N HIS A 60 1.66 -1.93 0.39
CA HIS A 60 2.15 -1.75 -0.97
C HIS A 60 1.96 -0.31 -1.38
N ARG A 61 2.84 0.12 -2.27
CA ARG A 61 2.91 1.52 -2.67
C ARG A 61 2.82 1.64 -4.17
N TRP A 62 2.16 2.70 -4.61
CA TRP A 62 1.87 2.95 -6.02
C TRP A 62 2.11 4.40 -6.33
N GLU A 63 2.39 4.69 -7.59
CA GLU A 63 2.66 6.06 -8.03
C GLU A 63 1.46 6.96 -7.84
N SER A 64 0.26 6.42 -7.91
CA SER A 64 -0.95 7.22 -7.77
C SER A 64 -2.12 6.30 -7.43
N VAL A 65 -3.20 6.90 -6.96
CA VAL A 65 -4.41 6.14 -6.72
C VAL A 65 -4.96 5.59 -8.04
N GLY A 66 -4.74 6.31 -9.14
CA GLY A 66 -5.18 5.83 -10.44
C GLY A 66 -4.47 4.56 -10.87
N SER A 67 -3.16 4.50 -10.65
CA SER A 67 -2.40 3.29 -10.96
C SER A 67 -2.91 2.10 -10.18
N TYR A 68 -3.17 2.33 -8.89
CA TYR A 68 -3.66 1.27 -8.03
C TYR A 68 -5.03 0.78 -8.49
N ARG A 69 -5.94 1.71 -8.77
CA ARG A 69 -7.28 1.34 -9.24
C ARG A 69 -7.22 0.57 -10.56
N LYS A 70 -6.30 0.96 -11.43
CA LYS A 70 -6.13 0.29 -12.70
C LYS A 70 -5.65 -1.14 -12.49
N ALA A 71 -4.71 -1.32 -11.55
CA ALA A 71 -4.25 -2.67 -11.23
C ALA A 71 -5.39 -3.53 -10.71
N LEU A 72 -6.24 -2.96 -9.85
CA LEU A 72 -7.36 -3.72 -9.31
C LEU A 72 -8.39 -4.08 -10.37
N SER A 73 -8.39 -3.40 -11.50
CA SER A 73 -9.36 -3.69 -12.56
C SER A 73 -8.86 -4.77 -13.53
N ARG A 74 -7.63 -5.22 -13.39
CA ARG A 74 -7.11 -6.29 -14.23
C ARG A 74 -7.84 -7.59 -13.93
N TYR A 75 -8.10 -8.36 -14.98
CA TYR A 75 -8.84 -9.61 -14.81
C TYR A 75 -8.18 -10.54 -13.80
N GLU A 76 -6.87 -10.74 -13.95
CA GLU A 76 -6.18 -11.68 -13.06
C GLU A 76 -6.21 -11.22 -11.62
N VAL A 77 -6.13 -9.91 -11.39
CA VAL A 77 -6.18 -9.39 -10.04
C VAL A 77 -7.57 -9.60 -9.45
N LYS A 78 -8.61 -9.32 -10.23
CA LYS A 78 -9.97 -9.55 -9.76
C LYS A 78 -10.24 -11.02 -9.51
N ALA A 79 -9.70 -11.88 -10.36
CA ALA A 79 -9.99 -13.30 -10.26
C ALA A 79 -9.17 -13.99 -9.17
N GLU A 80 -7.95 -13.53 -8.93
CA GLU A 80 -7.02 -14.26 -8.06
C GLU A 80 -6.64 -13.49 -6.80
N VAL A 81 -6.46 -12.18 -6.88
CA VAL A 81 -5.97 -11.41 -5.73
C VAL A 81 -7.10 -10.98 -4.82
N ILE A 82 -8.19 -10.46 -5.39
CA ILE A 82 -9.29 -9.99 -4.56
C ILE A 82 -9.89 -11.11 -3.71
N PRO A 83 -10.19 -12.29 -4.27
CA PRO A 83 -10.70 -13.37 -3.43
C PRO A 83 -9.70 -13.82 -2.38
N PHE A 84 -8.42 -13.85 -2.74
CA PHE A 84 -7.38 -14.24 -1.81
C PHE A 84 -7.34 -13.29 -0.62
N LEU A 85 -7.30 -11.98 -0.89
CA LEU A 85 -7.27 -11.00 0.19
C LEU A 85 -8.53 -11.05 1.03
N SER A 86 -9.68 -11.29 0.40
CA SER A 86 -10.94 -11.32 1.12
C SER A 86 -10.99 -12.41 2.17
N GLN A 87 -10.24 -13.47 1.98
CA GLN A 87 -10.22 -14.56 2.96
C GLN A 87 -9.54 -14.15 4.25
N PHE A 88 -8.57 -13.26 4.17
CA PHE A 88 -7.70 -12.98 5.30
C PHE A 88 -7.76 -11.56 5.81
N THR A 89 -8.27 -10.63 5.01
CA THR A 89 -8.24 -9.21 5.40
C THR A 89 -9.19 -8.92 6.54
N ARG A 90 -8.64 -8.30 7.58
CA ARG A 90 -9.43 -7.80 8.68
C ARG A 90 -9.73 -6.32 8.49
N ASP A 91 -8.75 -5.58 8.00
CA ASP A 91 -8.89 -4.14 7.86
C ASP A 91 -7.93 -3.66 6.77
N SER A 92 -8.29 -2.58 6.12
CA SER A 92 -7.46 -2.04 5.05
C SER A 92 -7.69 -0.54 4.93
N VAL A 93 -6.63 0.19 4.66
CA VAL A 93 -6.71 1.63 4.45
C VAL A 93 -5.77 2.01 3.31
N THR A 94 -6.21 2.98 2.52
CA THR A 94 -5.38 3.55 1.45
C THR A 94 -5.14 5.00 1.80
N VAL A 95 -3.88 5.41 1.78
CA VAL A 95 -3.52 6.77 2.16
C VAL A 95 -2.66 7.40 1.08
N GLU A 96 -2.78 8.72 0.94
CA GLU A 96 -1.86 9.48 0.11
C GLU A 96 -0.70 9.92 0.97
N ILE A 97 0.50 9.85 0.41
CA ILE A 97 1.69 10.28 1.15
C ILE A 97 1.83 11.77 0.96
N ILE A 98 1.64 12.50 2.04
CA ILE A 98 1.72 13.97 1.96
C ILE A 98 3.00 14.51 2.59
N SER A 99 3.78 13.66 3.23
CA SER A 99 5.04 14.07 3.81
C SER A 99 5.94 12.85 3.88
N ASP A 100 7.18 13.03 3.51
CA ASP A 100 8.11 11.92 3.41
C ASP A 100 9.44 12.39 3.97
N THR A 101 9.87 11.79 5.06
CA THR A 101 11.12 12.13 5.70
C THR A 101 11.98 10.89 5.75
N GLN A 102 13.15 11.00 5.19
CA GLN A 102 14.11 9.91 5.23
C GLN A 102 15.32 10.39 6.02
N SER A 103 16.17 9.43 6.38
CA SER A 103 17.38 9.79 7.10
C SER A 103 18.13 10.86 6.30
N GLY A 104 18.26 12.03 6.88
CA GLY A 104 18.96 13.13 6.25
C GLY A 104 18.14 13.98 5.33
N THR A 105 16.92 13.63 5.01
CA THR A 105 16.09 14.44 4.11
C THR A 105 14.63 14.38 4.53
N ALA A 106 13.89 15.39 4.09
CA ALA A 106 12.45 15.43 4.29
C ALA A 106 11.81 16.03 3.06
N ARG A 107 10.64 15.53 2.70
CA ARG A 107 9.86 16.06 1.59
C ARG A 107 8.45 16.25 2.04
N MET A 108 7.83 17.28 1.50
CA MET A 108 6.44 17.58 1.79
C MET A 108 5.68 17.61 0.49
N GLY A 109 4.42 17.26 0.56
CA GLY A 109 3.56 17.30 -0.59
C GLY A 109 2.17 17.72 -0.20
N ALA A 110 1.29 17.71 -1.16
CA ALA A 110 -0.10 18.05 -0.94
C ALA A 110 -0.94 16.92 -1.46
N SER A 111 -2.10 16.71 -0.85
CA SER A 111 -2.99 15.67 -1.30
C SER A 111 -3.49 15.97 -2.71
N SER A 112 -3.51 14.97 -3.54
CA SER A 112 -4.06 15.11 -4.87
C SER A 112 -5.58 15.24 -4.85
N LEU A 113 -6.18 15.00 -3.71
CA LEU A 113 -7.62 15.12 -3.56
C LEU A 113 -8.03 16.51 -3.08
N ALA A 114 -7.07 17.34 -2.68
CA ALA A 114 -7.39 18.66 -2.21
C ALA A 114 -7.41 19.62 -3.38
N SER A 115 -8.35 20.55 -3.36
CA SER A 115 -8.43 21.52 -4.43
C SER A 115 -7.33 22.55 -4.35
N ASP A 116 -6.92 22.92 -3.16
CA ASP A 116 -5.84 23.82 -3.00
C ASP A 116 -4.79 23.12 -2.30
N SER A 117 -3.65 23.19 -2.73
CA SER A 117 -2.61 22.57 -2.09
C SER A 117 -2.35 23.19 -0.79
N VAL A 118 -2.38 22.43 0.22
CA VAL A 118 -1.92 22.87 1.50
C VAL A 118 -0.52 22.39 1.61
N THR A 119 0.39 23.31 1.55
CA THR A 119 1.79 22.93 1.59
C THR A 119 2.30 23.20 2.97
N PHE A 120 2.96 22.21 3.51
CA PHE A 120 3.60 22.37 4.80
C PHE A 120 5.01 22.78 4.54
N ASP A 121 5.38 23.94 5.01
CA ASP A 121 6.71 24.41 4.70
C ASP A 121 7.65 24.30 5.85
N ARG A 122 7.32 23.57 6.86
CA ARG A 122 8.27 23.27 7.91
C ARG A 122 8.65 21.85 7.78
N GLY A 123 9.61 21.62 6.97
CA GLY A 123 9.90 20.30 6.54
C GLY A 123 10.19 19.29 7.61
N SER A 124 10.60 19.72 8.78
CA SER A 124 10.98 18.75 9.78
C SER A 124 9.88 18.35 10.70
N VAL A 125 8.72 18.98 10.61
CA VAL A 125 7.75 18.82 11.64
C VAL A 125 7.15 17.46 11.69
N HIS A 126 6.97 16.86 10.55
CA HIS A 126 6.27 15.60 10.49
C HIS A 126 7.18 14.42 10.44
N GLY A 127 8.43 14.64 10.62
CA GLY A 127 9.35 13.54 10.55
C GLY A 127 9.28 12.65 11.75
N GLU A 128 8.82 13.19 12.83
CA GLU A 128 8.78 12.35 13.96
C GLU A 128 7.57 11.54 13.95
N ARG A 129 7.68 10.50 14.47
CA ARG A 129 6.59 9.60 14.42
C ARG A 129 6.62 8.78 15.61
#